data_dac1d49f61a0f809c68fa61870c81ee5
#
_entry.id   dac1d49f61a0f809c68fa61870c81ee5
#
_cell.length_a   1.000
_cell.length_b   1.000
_cell.length_c   1.000
_cell.angle_alpha   90.00
_cell.angle_beta   90.00
_cell.angle_gamma   90.00
#
_symmetry.space_group_name_H-M   'P 1'
#
loop_
_entity.id
_entity.type
_entity.pdbx_description
1 polymer ?
#
loop_
_entity_poly.entity_id
_entity_poly.type
_entity_poly.pdbx_seq_one_letter_code
_entity_poly.pdbx_strand_id
1 'polypeptide(L)'
;LLALGTTQLGVLTPNNVGEYGTYVTTNLGIFTLNMSVFGGIITGIITALLHDKFHEIQLPQVIGFFSGSRFVPIITSVVMALVGAVLAFAWPVVQDGIAVIANVVRDAGSIGTLLYGIIERALIPFGLHHVFYTPFWFGSFVEGHVLVDGAWQTVAGANTAYFAQLSSMTDLVGASADTMANIVSGTTRFMAGKFPFMMFGLPAAAFAMYRCAAPNKKKTVGSLLLARSEER
;
A
#
# COMPACT_ATOMS: atom_id res chain seq x y z
N LEU A 1 5.26 -16.31 -10.10
CA LEU A 1 4.52 -17.07 -11.14
C LEU A 1 3.95 -16.16 -12.22
N LEU A 2 3.35 -15.02 -11.88
CA LEU A 2 2.91 -13.99 -12.84
C LEU A 2 4.07 -13.51 -13.71
N ALA A 3 5.20 -13.25 -13.09
CA ALA A 3 6.40 -12.79 -13.76
C ALA A 3 6.98 -13.80 -14.75
N LEU A 4 6.96 -15.09 -14.41
CA LEU A 4 7.42 -16.15 -15.31
C LEU A 4 6.52 -16.28 -16.54
N GLY A 5 5.21 -16.11 -16.40
CA GLY A 5 4.27 -16.16 -17.52
C GLY A 5 4.45 -14.99 -18.48
N THR A 6 4.59 -13.78 -17.98
CA THR A 6 4.68 -12.57 -18.83
C THR A 6 6.05 -12.40 -19.49
N THR A 7 7.14 -12.71 -18.78
CA THR A 7 8.49 -12.65 -19.36
C THR A 7 8.81 -13.82 -20.27
N GLN A 8 8.38 -15.02 -19.93
CA GLN A 8 8.64 -16.21 -20.77
C GLN A 8 7.74 -16.28 -22.00
N LEU A 9 6.55 -15.70 -21.98
CA LEU A 9 5.69 -15.54 -23.15
C LEU A 9 6.09 -14.34 -24.04
N GLY A 10 7.17 -13.63 -23.71
CA GLY A 10 7.67 -12.50 -24.47
C GLY A 10 6.81 -11.24 -24.41
N VAL A 11 5.84 -11.19 -23.51
CA VAL A 11 4.95 -10.03 -23.33
C VAL A 11 5.69 -8.88 -22.65
N LEU A 12 6.59 -9.19 -21.70
CA LEU A 12 7.42 -8.21 -21.00
C LEU A 12 8.89 -8.52 -21.23
N THR A 13 9.58 -7.63 -21.90
CA THR A 13 11.02 -7.69 -22.13
C THR A 13 11.68 -6.43 -21.58
N PRO A 14 13.00 -6.44 -21.29
CA PRO A 14 13.70 -5.24 -20.87
C PRO A 14 13.55 -4.06 -21.84
N ASN A 15 13.26 -4.32 -23.11
CA ASN A 15 13.14 -3.31 -24.15
C ASN A 15 11.75 -2.67 -24.20
N ASN A 16 10.69 -3.37 -23.77
CA ASN A 16 9.31 -2.85 -23.80
C ASN A 16 8.72 -2.52 -22.42
N VAL A 17 9.46 -2.75 -21.34
CA VAL A 17 9.01 -2.40 -19.98
C VAL A 17 8.69 -0.92 -19.85
N GLY A 18 9.41 -0.04 -20.55
CA GLY A 18 9.16 1.40 -20.56
C GLY A 18 7.77 1.79 -21.10
N GLU A 19 7.18 0.99 -21.98
CA GLU A 19 5.83 1.22 -22.51
C GLU A 19 4.72 0.93 -21.50
N TYR A 20 5.00 0.07 -20.52
CA TYR A 20 4.06 -0.29 -19.46
C TYR A 20 4.15 0.62 -18.23
N GLY A 21 5.07 1.59 -18.24
CA GLY A 21 5.16 2.66 -17.23
C GLY A 21 5.11 2.13 -15.78
N THR A 22 4.18 2.67 -15.01
CA THR A 22 3.99 2.35 -13.58
C THR A 22 3.27 1.03 -13.31
N TYR A 23 2.74 0.35 -14.35
CA TYR A 23 2.02 -0.93 -14.19
C TYR A 23 2.92 -2.09 -13.79
N VAL A 24 4.21 -1.98 -14.08
CA VAL A 24 5.19 -3.03 -13.87
C VAL A 24 6.27 -2.58 -12.90
N THR A 25 6.66 -3.47 -12.02
CA THR A 25 7.80 -3.30 -11.10
C THR A 25 8.74 -4.48 -11.20
N THR A 26 9.97 -4.30 -10.75
CA THR A 26 10.97 -5.37 -10.73
C THR A 26 11.17 -5.85 -9.31
N ASN A 27 10.91 -7.14 -9.07
CA ASN A 27 11.19 -7.81 -7.81
C ASN A 27 12.17 -8.95 -8.05
N LEU A 28 13.31 -8.93 -7.35
CA LEU A 28 14.37 -9.93 -7.49
C LEU A 28 14.83 -10.16 -8.94
N GLY A 29 14.88 -9.09 -9.74
CA GLY A 29 15.25 -9.17 -11.16
C GLY A 29 14.17 -9.70 -12.10
N ILE A 30 12.95 -9.92 -11.60
CA ILE A 30 11.82 -10.42 -12.37
C ILE A 30 10.77 -9.33 -12.48
N PHE A 31 10.27 -9.08 -13.70
CA PHE A 31 9.20 -8.12 -13.94
C PHE A 31 7.87 -8.66 -13.42
N THR A 32 7.19 -7.89 -12.60
CA THR A 32 5.90 -8.24 -12.00
C THR A 32 4.92 -7.09 -12.14
N LEU A 33 3.62 -7.42 -12.16
CA LEU A 33 2.58 -6.40 -12.01
C LEU A 33 2.69 -5.70 -10.65
N ASN A 34 2.63 -4.38 -10.68
CA ASN A 34 2.64 -3.58 -9.47
C ASN A 34 1.23 -3.52 -8.87
N MET A 35 0.88 -4.52 -8.09
CA MET A 35 -0.44 -4.64 -7.45
C MET A 35 -0.45 -4.19 -6.00
N SER A 36 0.71 -3.88 -5.42
CA SER A 36 0.84 -3.48 -4.02
C SER A 36 0.09 -4.45 -3.09
N VAL A 37 -0.68 -3.94 -2.12
CA VAL A 37 -1.43 -4.75 -1.14
C VAL A 37 -2.53 -5.61 -1.76
N PHE A 38 -3.11 -5.20 -2.89
CA PHE A 38 -4.20 -5.95 -3.54
C PHE A 38 -3.78 -7.34 -3.98
N GLY A 39 -2.55 -7.49 -4.48
CA GLY A 39 -2.00 -8.80 -4.82
C GLY A 39 -1.96 -9.75 -3.62
N GLY A 40 -1.57 -9.26 -2.45
CA GLY A 40 -1.58 -10.01 -1.20
C GLY A 40 -2.98 -10.42 -0.76
N ILE A 41 -3.96 -9.50 -0.83
CA ILE A 41 -5.36 -9.77 -0.47
C ILE A 41 -5.95 -10.84 -1.38
N ILE A 42 -5.81 -10.69 -2.70
CA ILE A 42 -6.33 -11.66 -3.68
C ILE A 42 -5.71 -13.04 -3.46
N THR A 43 -4.40 -13.11 -3.30
CA THR A 43 -3.69 -14.37 -3.01
C THR A 43 -4.16 -14.99 -1.71
N GLY A 44 -4.30 -14.20 -0.65
CA GLY A 44 -4.76 -14.67 0.65
C GLY A 44 -6.17 -15.25 0.60
N ILE A 45 -7.12 -14.55 -0.02
CA ILE A 45 -8.51 -15.03 -0.16
C ILE A 45 -8.56 -16.33 -0.97
N ILE A 46 -7.90 -16.38 -2.13
CA ILE A 46 -7.89 -17.56 -2.99
C ILE A 46 -7.25 -18.74 -2.26
N THR A 47 -6.13 -18.53 -1.57
CA THR A 47 -5.47 -19.59 -0.81
C THR A 47 -6.35 -20.11 0.32
N ALA A 48 -7.06 -19.23 1.05
CA ALA A 48 -7.99 -19.65 2.10
C ALA A 48 -9.12 -20.49 1.53
N LEU A 49 -9.76 -20.06 0.45
CA LEU A 49 -10.84 -20.82 -0.21
C LEU A 49 -10.36 -22.19 -0.72
N LEU A 50 -9.16 -22.25 -1.28
CA LEU A 50 -8.58 -23.52 -1.74
C LEU A 50 -8.20 -24.41 -0.56
N HIS A 51 -7.68 -23.83 0.53
CA HIS A 51 -7.38 -24.58 1.74
C HIS A 51 -8.64 -25.23 2.30
N ASP A 52 -9.71 -24.48 2.50
CA ASP A 52 -10.98 -24.99 3.04
C ASP A 52 -11.54 -26.13 2.20
N LYS A 53 -11.33 -26.08 0.88
CA LYS A 53 -11.86 -27.10 -0.04
C LYS A 53 -10.96 -28.33 -0.19
N PHE A 54 -9.65 -28.19 -0.12
CA PHE A 54 -8.69 -29.23 -0.53
C PHE A 54 -7.79 -29.75 0.60
N HIS A 55 -7.88 -29.23 1.83
CA HIS A 55 -7.01 -29.63 2.94
C HIS A 55 -7.24 -31.10 3.42
N GLU A 56 -8.40 -31.68 3.14
CA GLU A 56 -8.73 -33.06 3.52
C GLU A 56 -8.71 -34.06 2.34
N ILE A 57 -8.26 -33.62 1.16
CA ILE A 57 -8.27 -34.49 -0.02
C ILE A 57 -7.34 -35.69 0.15
N GLN A 58 -7.85 -36.88 -0.15
CA GLN A 58 -7.07 -38.12 -0.18
C GLN A 58 -6.72 -38.46 -1.61
N LEU A 59 -5.44 -38.48 -1.93
CA LEU A 59 -4.93 -38.86 -3.24
C LEU A 59 -4.60 -40.36 -3.29
N PRO A 60 -4.58 -40.97 -4.49
CA PRO A 60 -4.18 -42.38 -4.67
C PRO A 60 -2.81 -42.67 -4.07
N GLN A 61 -2.56 -43.92 -3.67
CA GLN A 61 -1.37 -44.35 -2.93
C GLN A 61 -0.05 -43.93 -3.60
N VAL A 62 0.00 -43.89 -4.93
CA VAL A 62 1.18 -43.53 -5.72
C VAL A 62 1.64 -42.09 -5.44
N ILE A 63 0.70 -41.18 -5.21
CA ILE A 63 0.93 -39.76 -4.94
C ILE A 63 0.44 -39.35 -3.55
N GLY A 64 0.19 -40.34 -2.68
CA GLY A 64 -0.35 -40.11 -1.33
C GLY A 64 0.49 -39.21 -0.44
N PHE A 65 1.78 -39.08 -0.70
CA PHE A 65 2.67 -38.12 -0.02
C PHE A 65 2.17 -36.66 -0.12
N PHE A 66 1.51 -36.31 -1.21
CA PHE A 66 0.99 -34.97 -1.45
C PHE A 66 -0.46 -34.78 -0.96
N SER A 67 -1.04 -35.76 -0.27
CA SER A 67 -2.41 -35.69 0.25
C SER A 67 -2.57 -34.66 1.37
N GLY A 68 -3.81 -34.23 1.59
CA GLY A 68 -4.19 -33.31 2.66
C GLY A 68 -3.63 -31.90 2.47
N SER A 69 -3.18 -31.28 3.54
CA SER A 69 -2.69 -29.89 3.54
C SER A 69 -1.50 -29.65 2.61
N ARG A 70 -0.73 -30.70 2.27
CA ARG A 70 0.40 -30.61 1.32
C ARG A 70 -0.05 -30.42 -0.12
N PHE A 71 -1.27 -30.78 -0.45
CA PHE A 71 -1.85 -30.58 -1.77
C PHE A 71 -2.23 -29.11 -2.02
N VAL A 72 -2.58 -28.38 -0.96
CA VAL A 72 -3.01 -26.98 -1.05
C VAL A 72 -1.99 -26.07 -1.75
N PRO A 73 -0.70 -26.07 -1.43
CA PRO A 73 0.31 -25.26 -2.15
C PRO A 73 0.38 -25.58 -3.65
N ILE A 74 0.22 -26.86 -4.01
CA ILE A 74 0.29 -27.30 -5.41
C ILE A 74 -0.89 -26.74 -6.20
N ILE A 75 -2.11 -26.95 -5.72
CA ILE A 75 -3.31 -26.45 -6.39
C ILE A 75 -3.34 -24.92 -6.40
N THR A 76 -2.90 -24.28 -5.30
CA THR A 76 -2.80 -22.83 -5.23
C THR A 76 -1.84 -22.29 -6.28
N SER A 77 -0.71 -22.94 -6.53
CA SER A 77 0.25 -22.52 -7.56
C SER A 77 -0.37 -22.53 -8.96
N VAL A 78 -1.13 -23.58 -9.28
CA VAL A 78 -1.80 -23.70 -10.58
C VAL A 78 -2.91 -22.66 -10.72
N VAL A 79 -3.77 -22.52 -9.71
CA VAL A 79 -4.87 -21.55 -9.72
C VAL A 79 -4.33 -20.12 -9.78
N MET A 80 -3.27 -19.81 -9.02
CA MET A 80 -2.67 -18.49 -9.04
C MET A 80 -1.97 -18.16 -10.35
N ALA A 81 -1.47 -19.16 -11.07
CA ALA A 81 -0.96 -18.93 -12.43
C ALA A 81 -2.07 -18.48 -13.39
N LEU A 82 -3.24 -19.12 -13.32
CA LEU A 82 -4.42 -18.75 -14.12
C LEU A 82 -4.97 -17.36 -13.72
N VAL A 83 -5.16 -17.14 -12.41
CA VAL A 83 -5.61 -15.85 -11.87
C VAL A 83 -4.65 -14.75 -12.28
N GLY A 84 -3.37 -15.03 -12.24
CA GLY A 84 -2.35 -14.09 -12.66
C GLY A 84 -2.43 -13.71 -14.13
N ALA A 85 -2.71 -14.67 -15.02
CA ALA A 85 -2.92 -14.38 -16.43
C ALA A 85 -4.15 -13.46 -16.64
N VAL A 86 -5.24 -13.71 -15.93
CA VAL A 86 -6.44 -12.85 -15.98
C VAL A 86 -6.13 -11.45 -15.44
N LEU A 87 -5.43 -11.35 -14.31
CA LEU A 87 -5.09 -10.08 -13.71
C LEU A 87 -4.11 -9.25 -14.57
N ALA A 88 -3.29 -9.88 -15.41
CA ALA A 88 -2.43 -9.16 -16.33
C ALA A 88 -3.22 -8.25 -17.29
N PHE A 89 -4.44 -8.66 -17.66
CA PHE A 89 -5.33 -7.86 -18.52
C PHE A 89 -6.29 -6.97 -17.72
N ALA A 90 -6.77 -7.44 -16.58
CA ALA A 90 -7.75 -6.69 -15.79
C ALA A 90 -7.11 -5.60 -14.92
N TRP A 91 -5.89 -5.82 -14.45
CA TRP A 91 -5.25 -4.92 -13.49
C TRP A 91 -4.96 -3.51 -14.03
N PRO A 92 -4.50 -3.30 -15.27
CA PRO A 92 -4.31 -1.96 -15.81
C PRO A 92 -5.56 -1.09 -15.72
N VAL A 93 -6.74 -1.66 -16.00
CA VAL A 93 -8.02 -0.93 -15.91
C VAL A 93 -8.32 -0.49 -14.48
N VAL A 94 -8.05 -1.35 -13.50
CA VAL A 94 -8.21 -1.02 -12.08
C VAL A 94 -7.21 0.06 -11.67
N GLN A 95 -5.98 -0.04 -12.13
CA GLN A 95 -4.92 0.92 -11.84
C GLN A 95 -5.24 2.30 -12.39
N ASP A 96 -5.71 2.38 -13.63
CA ASP A 96 -6.15 3.63 -14.24
C ASP A 96 -7.29 4.27 -13.45
N GLY A 97 -8.26 3.48 -13.01
CA GLY A 97 -9.35 3.95 -12.16
C GLY A 97 -8.85 4.57 -10.84
N ILE A 98 -7.88 3.93 -10.18
CA ILE A 98 -7.28 4.47 -8.95
C ILE A 98 -6.45 5.72 -9.25
N ALA A 99 -5.71 5.74 -10.37
CA ALA A 99 -4.93 6.92 -10.79
C ALA A 99 -5.84 8.13 -11.08
N VAL A 100 -7.01 7.93 -11.65
CA VAL A 100 -8.01 9.00 -11.82
C VAL A 100 -8.41 9.57 -10.46
N ILE A 101 -8.69 8.75 -9.47
CA ILE A 101 -9.02 9.21 -8.09
C ILE A 101 -7.84 10.00 -7.51
N ALA A 102 -6.62 9.51 -7.67
CA ALA A 102 -5.42 10.21 -7.20
C ALA A 102 -5.26 11.60 -7.85
N ASN A 103 -5.51 11.70 -9.16
CA ASN A 103 -5.45 12.96 -9.88
C ASN A 103 -6.54 13.94 -9.43
N VAL A 104 -7.77 13.46 -9.23
CA VAL A 104 -8.86 14.29 -8.69
C VAL A 104 -8.49 14.87 -7.31
N VAL A 105 -7.90 14.06 -6.43
CA VAL A 105 -7.42 14.53 -5.11
C VAL A 105 -6.30 15.57 -5.28
N ARG A 106 -5.41 15.35 -6.24
CA ARG A 106 -4.29 16.27 -6.54
C ARG A 106 -4.79 17.61 -7.09
N ASP A 107 -5.69 17.57 -8.06
CA ASP A 107 -6.18 18.76 -8.77
C ASP A 107 -7.14 19.60 -7.91
N ALA A 108 -7.94 18.95 -7.06
CA ALA A 108 -8.81 19.64 -6.10
C ALA A 108 -8.05 20.33 -4.95
N GLY A 109 -6.74 20.22 -4.91
CA GLY A 109 -5.89 20.96 -3.96
C GLY A 109 -6.23 20.65 -2.50
N SER A 110 -6.45 21.68 -1.70
CA SER A 110 -6.77 21.55 -0.27
C SER A 110 -8.09 20.83 0.00
N ILE A 111 -9.08 21.00 -0.88
CA ILE A 111 -10.38 20.32 -0.76
C ILE A 111 -10.21 18.82 -1.03
N GLY A 112 -9.44 18.46 -2.04
CA GLY A 112 -9.12 17.04 -2.31
C GLY A 112 -8.41 16.37 -1.14
N THR A 113 -7.43 17.05 -0.55
CA THR A 113 -6.73 16.60 0.67
C THR A 113 -7.68 16.42 1.85
N LEU A 114 -8.64 17.34 2.04
CA LEU A 114 -9.65 17.24 3.09
C LEU A 114 -10.57 16.03 2.88
N LEU A 115 -11.09 15.84 1.67
CA LEU A 115 -11.94 14.71 1.33
C LEU A 115 -11.21 13.37 1.50
N TYR A 116 -9.98 13.28 1.01
CA TYR A 116 -9.13 12.10 1.22
C TYR A 116 -8.96 11.77 2.70
N GLY A 117 -8.64 12.78 3.52
CA GLY A 117 -8.48 12.61 4.96
C GLY A 117 -9.78 12.20 5.67
N ILE A 118 -10.93 12.72 5.27
CA ILE A 118 -12.25 12.33 5.82
C ILE A 118 -12.54 10.87 5.49
N ILE A 119 -12.37 10.45 4.23
CA ILE A 119 -12.62 9.07 3.79
C ILE A 119 -11.69 8.12 4.54
N GLU A 120 -10.40 8.42 4.61
CA GLU A 120 -9.42 7.60 5.35
C GLU A 120 -9.84 7.42 6.81
N ARG A 121 -10.28 8.49 7.48
CA ARG A 121 -10.73 8.45 8.88
C ARG A 121 -12.05 7.70 9.06
N ALA A 122 -13.00 7.85 8.14
CA ALA A 122 -14.26 7.13 8.17
C ALA A 122 -14.08 5.61 8.02
N LEU A 123 -13.02 5.17 7.36
CA LEU A 123 -12.69 3.75 7.18
C LEU A 123 -11.98 3.11 8.37
N ILE A 124 -11.48 3.91 9.34
CA ILE A 124 -10.77 3.40 10.52
C ILE A 124 -11.63 2.44 11.36
N PRO A 125 -12.90 2.75 11.71
CA PRO A 125 -13.74 1.84 12.49
C PRO A 125 -13.98 0.49 11.82
N PHE A 126 -13.92 0.43 10.50
CA PHE A 126 -14.08 -0.79 9.71
C PHE A 126 -12.76 -1.54 9.48
N GLY A 127 -11.63 -0.97 9.89
CA GLY A 127 -10.29 -1.52 9.63
C GLY A 127 -9.84 -1.42 8.16
N LEU A 128 -10.64 -0.83 7.28
CA LEU A 128 -10.39 -0.77 5.83
C LEU A 128 -9.44 0.37 5.42
N HIS A 129 -9.09 1.26 6.34
CA HIS A 129 -8.20 2.40 6.04
C HIS A 129 -6.84 1.96 5.51
N HIS A 130 -6.29 0.82 5.96
CA HIS A 130 -5.05 0.27 5.41
C HIS A 130 -5.16 -0.09 3.94
N VAL A 131 -6.25 -0.69 3.52
CA VAL A 131 -6.52 -1.03 2.11
C VAL A 131 -6.65 0.24 1.28
N PHE A 132 -7.27 1.28 1.85
CA PHE A 132 -7.50 2.55 1.17
C PHE A 132 -6.21 3.34 0.96
N TYR A 133 -5.40 3.60 2.01
CA TYR A 133 -4.24 4.49 1.87
C TYR A 133 -2.99 3.82 1.28
N THR A 134 -2.84 2.50 1.46
CA THR A 134 -1.61 1.80 1.04
C THR A 134 -1.28 1.97 -0.45
N PRO A 135 -2.24 1.92 -1.38
CA PRO A 135 -1.97 2.18 -2.80
C PRO A 135 -1.38 3.56 -3.05
N PHE A 136 -1.88 4.59 -2.39
CA PHE A 136 -1.40 5.96 -2.56
C PHE A 136 -0.06 6.21 -1.88
N TRP A 137 0.22 5.52 -0.79
CA TRP A 137 1.43 5.71 0.00
C TRP A 137 2.64 4.96 -0.54
N PHE A 138 2.44 3.72 -0.97
CA PHE A 138 3.50 2.80 -1.35
C PHE A 138 3.37 2.28 -2.78
N GLY A 139 2.21 2.43 -3.38
CA GLY A 139 1.96 2.02 -4.76
C GLY A 139 2.36 3.09 -5.77
N SER A 140 2.40 2.71 -7.03
CA SER A 140 2.70 3.58 -8.16
C SER A 140 1.53 4.46 -8.63
N PHE A 141 0.43 4.49 -7.88
CA PHE A 141 -0.75 5.31 -8.22
C PHE A 141 -0.52 6.81 -7.94
N VAL A 142 0.43 7.12 -7.10
CA VAL A 142 0.89 8.49 -6.85
C VAL A 142 2.37 8.55 -7.10
N GLU A 143 2.77 9.43 -8.01
CA GLU A 143 4.17 9.75 -8.26
C GLU A 143 4.51 11.06 -7.56
N GLY A 144 5.54 11.00 -6.72
CA GLY A 144 6.13 12.18 -6.10
C GLY A 144 7.34 12.64 -6.89
N HIS A 145 7.39 13.91 -7.24
CA HIS A 145 8.58 14.54 -7.78
C HIS A 145 9.41 15.08 -6.62
N VAL A 146 10.61 14.55 -6.45
CA VAL A 146 11.53 14.91 -5.37
C VAL A 146 12.83 15.48 -5.95
N LEU A 147 13.42 16.41 -5.25
CA LEU A 147 14.71 16.98 -5.62
C LEU A 147 15.80 16.33 -4.75
N VAL A 148 16.65 15.52 -5.38
CA VAL A 148 17.72 14.78 -4.71
C VAL A 148 19.02 15.07 -5.44
N ASP A 149 20.04 15.55 -4.71
CA ASP A 149 21.34 15.93 -5.26
C ASP A 149 21.24 16.94 -6.43
N GLY A 150 20.28 17.87 -6.35
CA GLY A 150 20.02 18.87 -7.39
C GLY A 150 19.34 18.35 -8.66
N ALA A 151 18.96 17.08 -8.71
CA ALA A 151 18.25 16.46 -9.83
C ALA A 151 16.81 16.09 -9.46
N TRP A 152 15.88 16.28 -10.40
CA TRP A 152 14.51 15.83 -10.23
C TRP A 152 14.41 14.32 -10.42
N GLN A 153 13.87 13.64 -9.43
CA GLN A 153 13.59 12.21 -9.48
C GLN A 153 12.11 11.96 -9.25
N THR A 154 11.54 11.01 -10.01
CA THR A 154 10.17 10.55 -9.82
C THR A 154 10.19 9.29 -8.96
N VAL A 155 9.51 9.34 -7.83
CA VAL A 155 9.44 8.24 -6.85
C VAL A 155 7.99 7.80 -6.70
N ALA A 156 7.76 6.50 -6.81
CA ALA A 156 6.43 5.92 -6.65
C ALA A 156 6.01 5.88 -5.17
N GLY A 157 4.79 6.33 -4.90
CA GLY A 157 4.20 6.36 -3.57
C GLY A 157 4.53 7.62 -2.77
N ALA A 158 3.50 8.25 -2.23
CA ALA A 158 3.64 9.50 -1.50
C ALA A 158 4.55 9.40 -0.27
N ASN A 159 4.50 8.28 0.45
CA ASN A 159 5.34 8.05 1.64
C ASN A 159 6.81 7.84 1.26
N THR A 160 7.06 7.07 0.22
CA THR A 160 8.42 6.81 -0.30
C THR A 160 9.06 8.11 -0.82
N ALA A 161 8.28 8.89 -1.57
CA ALA A 161 8.72 10.20 -2.06
C ALA A 161 9.01 11.19 -0.91
N TYR A 162 8.16 11.19 0.14
CA TYR A 162 8.40 12.01 1.32
C TYR A 162 9.72 11.67 2.01
N PHE A 163 10.03 10.40 2.24
CA PHE A 163 11.29 9.99 2.86
C PHE A 163 12.51 10.23 1.97
N ALA A 164 12.36 10.04 0.66
CA ALA A 164 13.41 10.39 -0.29
C ALA A 164 13.74 11.89 -0.23
N GLN A 165 12.72 12.76 -0.19
CA GLN A 165 12.93 14.19 -0.04
C GLN A 165 13.49 14.57 1.34
N LEU A 166 13.07 13.87 2.40
CA LEU A 166 13.58 14.12 3.75
C LEU A 166 15.08 13.83 3.87
N SER A 167 15.60 12.85 3.14
CA SER A 167 17.04 12.57 3.11
C SER A 167 17.87 13.66 2.40
N SER A 168 17.24 14.46 1.54
CA SER A 168 17.86 15.54 0.77
C SER A 168 17.27 16.92 1.12
N MET A 169 17.02 17.17 2.41
CA MET A 169 16.45 18.43 2.89
C MET A 169 17.35 19.65 2.60
N THR A 170 18.65 19.46 2.50
CA THR A 170 19.62 20.52 2.15
C THR A 170 19.36 21.10 0.76
N ASP A 171 18.87 20.31 -0.17
CA ASP A 171 18.57 20.73 -1.54
C ASP A 171 17.37 21.67 -1.62
N LEU A 172 16.57 21.71 -0.55
CA LEU A 172 15.39 22.59 -0.43
C LEU A 172 15.74 23.97 0.14
N VAL A 173 16.96 24.17 0.62
CA VAL A 173 17.37 25.46 1.17
C VAL A 173 17.45 26.47 0.05
N GLY A 174 16.54 27.46 0.06
CA GLY A 174 16.44 28.48 -1.00
C GLY A 174 15.60 28.05 -2.22
N ALA A 175 14.93 26.90 -2.16
CA ALA A 175 14.03 26.46 -3.24
C ALA A 175 12.87 27.45 -3.45
N SER A 176 12.45 27.59 -4.72
CA SER A 176 11.32 28.45 -5.08
C SER A 176 9.98 27.92 -4.54
N ALA A 177 8.99 28.80 -4.42
CA ALA A 177 7.64 28.41 -4.00
C ALA A 177 7.01 27.38 -4.95
N ASP A 178 7.29 27.45 -6.25
CA ASP A 178 6.81 26.50 -7.25
C ASP A 178 7.45 25.11 -7.08
N THR A 179 8.75 25.06 -6.76
CA THR A 179 9.46 23.82 -6.44
C THR A 179 8.83 23.15 -5.23
N MET A 180 8.58 23.92 -4.16
CA MET A 180 7.93 23.42 -2.96
C MET A 180 6.50 22.95 -3.23
N ALA A 181 5.73 23.66 -4.05
CA ALA A 181 4.38 23.26 -4.43
C ALA A 181 4.35 21.93 -5.19
N ASN A 182 5.30 21.70 -6.08
CA ASN A 182 5.43 20.44 -6.83
C ASN A 182 5.75 19.27 -5.90
N ILE A 183 6.69 19.41 -4.98
CA ILE A 183 7.04 18.40 -3.99
C ILE A 183 5.84 18.09 -3.10
N VAL A 184 5.17 19.11 -2.57
CA VAL A 184 4.00 18.96 -1.70
C VAL A 184 2.86 18.24 -2.42
N SER A 185 2.64 18.50 -3.70
CA SER A 185 1.55 17.88 -4.46
C SER A 185 1.65 16.37 -4.58
N GLY A 186 2.85 15.82 -4.68
CA GLY A 186 3.09 14.38 -4.80
C GLY A 186 3.40 13.67 -3.48
N THR A 187 3.66 14.40 -2.39
CA THR A 187 4.09 13.84 -1.11
C THR A 187 3.05 14.07 -0.02
N THR A 188 2.98 15.28 0.51
CA THR A 188 2.24 15.60 1.73
C THR A 188 0.72 15.62 1.57
N ARG A 189 0.19 15.80 0.36
CA ARG A 189 -1.26 15.80 0.14
C ARG A 189 -1.93 14.50 0.53
N PHE A 190 -1.31 13.37 0.20
CA PHE A 190 -1.82 12.04 0.55
C PHE A 190 -1.45 11.60 1.97
N MET A 191 -0.57 12.35 2.64
CA MET A 191 -0.20 12.15 4.06
C MET A 191 -0.93 13.13 4.98
N ALA A 192 -1.88 13.88 4.44
CA ALA A 192 -2.53 15.01 5.07
C ALA A 192 -3.10 14.72 6.45
N GLY A 193 -2.75 15.57 7.39
CA GLY A 193 -3.26 15.53 8.73
C GLY A 193 -2.80 14.35 9.59
N LYS A 194 -1.98 13.41 9.07
CA LYS A 194 -1.54 12.26 9.86
C LYS A 194 -0.58 12.67 10.97
N PHE A 195 0.39 13.53 10.68
CA PHE A 195 1.31 14.02 11.70
C PHE A 195 0.62 14.91 12.74
N PRO A 196 -0.17 15.94 12.38
CA PRO A 196 -0.96 16.69 13.35
C PRO A 196 -1.93 15.82 14.15
N PHE A 197 -2.55 14.82 13.52
CA PHE A 197 -3.41 13.88 14.22
C PHE A 197 -2.66 13.02 15.22
N MET A 198 -1.46 12.54 14.91
CA MET A 198 -0.63 11.81 15.85
C MET A 198 -0.16 12.70 17.00
N MET A 199 0.22 13.94 16.72
CA MET A 199 0.72 14.86 17.75
C MET A 199 -0.38 15.35 18.72
N PHE A 200 -1.58 15.62 18.22
CA PHE A 200 -2.66 16.22 19.02
C PHE A 200 -3.84 15.26 19.26
N GLY A 201 -4.19 14.45 18.25
CA GLY A 201 -5.33 13.55 18.33
C GLY A 201 -5.11 12.36 19.25
N LEU A 202 -3.92 11.74 19.24
CA LEU A 202 -3.63 10.61 20.13
C LEU A 202 -3.59 11.01 21.59
N PRO A 203 -2.92 12.12 22.01
CA PRO A 203 -3.02 12.61 23.39
C PRO A 203 -4.46 12.97 23.80
N ALA A 204 -5.23 13.60 22.92
CA ALA A 204 -6.64 13.91 23.18
C ALA A 204 -7.49 12.64 23.33
N ALA A 205 -7.30 11.63 22.51
CA ALA A 205 -7.96 10.33 22.64
C ALA A 205 -7.57 9.61 23.94
N ALA A 206 -6.28 9.62 24.30
CA ALA A 206 -5.79 9.07 25.56
C ALA A 206 -6.45 9.79 26.77
N PHE A 207 -6.54 11.11 26.72
CA PHE A 207 -7.21 11.89 27.76
C PHE A 207 -8.71 11.58 27.84
N ALA A 208 -9.39 11.44 26.71
CA ALA A 208 -10.79 11.04 26.67
C ALA A 208 -11.00 9.63 27.27
N MET A 209 -10.15 8.65 26.91
CA MET A 209 -10.19 7.31 27.50
C MET A 209 -9.98 7.36 29.02
N TYR A 210 -9.08 8.18 29.53
CA TYR A 210 -8.87 8.35 30.95
C TYR A 210 -10.11 8.95 31.65
N ARG A 211 -10.76 9.94 31.03
CA ARG A 211 -11.98 10.56 31.60
C ARG A 211 -13.17 9.61 31.59
N CYS A 212 -13.32 8.80 30.56
CA CYS A 212 -14.42 7.83 30.43
C CYS A 212 -14.19 6.55 31.25
N ALA A 213 -12.97 6.34 31.78
CA ALA A 213 -12.65 5.14 32.55
C ALA A 213 -13.44 5.09 33.86
N ALA A 214 -13.89 3.89 34.23
CA ALA A 214 -14.58 3.66 35.50
C ALA A 214 -13.69 4.10 36.68
N PRO A 215 -14.28 4.66 37.77
CA PRO A 215 -13.52 5.25 38.89
C PRO A 215 -12.47 4.30 39.49
N ASN A 216 -12.81 3.01 39.60
CA ASN A 216 -11.92 1.97 40.14
C ASN A 216 -10.74 1.58 39.19
N LYS A 217 -10.81 1.92 37.88
CA LYS A 217 -9.82 1.59 36.91
C LYS A 217 -9.01 2.81 36.39
N LYS A 218 -9.35 4.02 36.84
CA LYS A 218 -8.68 5.25 36.37
C LYS A 218 -7.18 5.25 36.60
N LYS A 219 -6.72 4.75 37.75
CA LYS A 219 -5.27 4.67 38.06
C LYS A 219 -4.55 3.74 37.09
N THR A 220 -5.12 2.56 36.82
CA THR A 220 -4.56 1.57 35.89
C THR A 220 -4.55 2.10 34.43
N VAL A 221 -5.63 2.74 33.99
CA VAL A 221 -5.70 3.35 32.66
C VAL A 221 -4.69 4.49 32.55
N GLY A 222 -4.57 5.33 33.55
CA GLY A 222 -3.60 6.44 33.59
C GLY A 222 -2.15 5.94 33.50
N SER A 223 -1.77 4.92 34.27
CA SER A 223 -0.42 4.36 34.21
C SER A 223 -0.10 3.69 32.88
N LEU A 224 -1.06 2.96 32.28
CA LEU A 224 -0.89 2.34 30.96
C LEU A 224 -0.73 3.37 29.84
N LEU A 225 -1.47 4.48 29.91
CA LEU A 225 -1.35 5.56 28.90
C LEU A 225 -0.02 6.31 29.02
N LEU A 226 0.49 6.51 30.25
CA LEU A 226 1.80 7.11 30.49
C LEU A 226 2.94 6.17 30.05
N ALA A 227 2.92 4.90 30.45
CA ALA A 227 3.94 3.92 30.06
C ALA A 227 4.05 3.79 28.53
N ARG A 228 2.92 3.83 27.82
CA ARG A 228 2.92 3.79 26.34
C ARG A 228 3.48 5.06 25.68
N SER A 229 3.55 6.18 26.38
CA SER A 229 4.17 7.41 25.88
C SER A 229 5.69 7.43 26.05
N GLU A 230 6.25 6.57 26.91
CA GLU A 230 7.69 6.48 27.17
C GLU A 230 8.40 5.48 26.26
N GLU A 231 7.67 4.56 25.62
CA GLU A 231 8.23 3.55 24.68
C GLU A 231 8.43 4.04 23.24
N ARG A 232 8.40 5.37 22.97
CA ARG A 232 8.58 5.92 21.64
C ARG A 232 9.71 6.92 21.57
#